data_d556f75ebf31f60f7733f31706e5b924
#
_entry.id   d556f75ebf31f60f7733f31706e5b924
#
_cell.length_a   1.000
_cell.length_b   1.000
_cell.length_c   1.000
_cell.angle_alpha   90.00
_cell.angle_beta   90.00
_cell.angle_gamma   90.00
#
_symmetry.space_group_name_H-M   'P 1'
#
loop_
_entity.id
_entity.type
_entity.pdbx_description
1 polymer ?
#
loop_
_entity_poly.entity_id
_entity_poly.type
_entity_poly.pdbx_seq_one_letter_code
_entity_poly.pdbx_strand_id
1 'polypeptide(L)'
;MKVRLTFLEPVLGTWPSNENIARDFIASKAPDASTIEDEIAALGADAVAEKGKTVFPRTDGQPILYDYQIKGFFKDACGMLARVKTKKSSALKAYKKIIDGLIFVEPRMIPIEINGEIGECQRPLRAQTAQGERISLANSEEIPAGSSIEIEIVMLDEKAHKEAVLEWLEYGRLRGIGQWRNSGKGRFTYEVLEN
;
A
#
# COMPACT_ATOMS: atom_id res chain seq x y z
N MET A 1 20.21 -6.10 4.33
CA MET A 1 19.96 -4.93 5.22
C MET A 1 18.60 -5.10 5.87
N LYS A 2 18.58 -5.25 7.20
CA LYS A 2 17.32 -5.41 7.95
C LYS A 2 16.85 -4.06 8.46
N VAL A 3 15.58 -3.73 8.25
CA VAL A 3 15.00 -2.44 8.64
C VAL A 3 13.65 -2.64 9.32
N ARG A 4 13.36 -1.78 10.30
CA ARG A 4 12.03 -1.62 10.90
C ARG A 4 11.41 -0.35 10.32
N LEU A 5 10.16 -0.47 9.86
CA LEU A 5 9.35 0.67 9.46
C LEU A 5 8.28 0.90 10.52
N THR A 6 8.23 2.10 11.10
CA THR A 6 7.22 2.48 12.08
C THR A 6 6.27 3.50 11.44
N PHE A 7 4.99 3.19 11.43
CA PHE A 7 3.98 4.04 10.82
C PHE A 7 3.70 5.28 11.66
N LEU A 8 3.89 6.45 11.07
CA LEU A 8 3.57 7.75 11.66
C LEU A 8 2.08 8.08 11.59
N GLU A 9 1.44 7.54 10.56
CA GLU A 9 0.02 7.72 10.28
C GLU A 9 -0.63 6.36 10.05
N PRO A 10 -1.92 6.22 10.35
CA PRO A 10 -2.60 4.95 10.14
C PRO A 10 -2.47 4.41 8.72
N VAL A 11 -2.37 3.10 8.58
CA VAL A 11 -2.30 2.40 7.29
C VAL A 11 -3.65 1.78 6.97
N LEU A 12 -4.09 1.90 5.72
CA LEU A 12 -5.34 1.33 5.25
C LEU A 12 -5.14 0.02 4.53
N GLY A 13 -6.02 -0.94 4.81
CA GLY A 13 -6.09 -2.21 4.13
C GLY A 13 -6.38 -2.02 2.62
N THR A 14 -5.78 -2.88 1.80
CA THR A 14 -5.87 -2.79 0.32
C THR A 14 -6.49 -4.03 -0.30
N TRP A 15 -6.72 -5.07 0.48
CA TRP A 15 -7.24 -6.34 0.02
C TRP A 15 -8.77 -6.34 0.05
N PRO A 16 -9.48 -6.77 -1.01
CA PRO A 16 -10.94 -6.87 -0.97
C PRO A 16 -11.41 -7.83 0.12
N SER A 17 -12.40 -7.44 0.92
CA SER A 17 -12.98 -8.32 1.96
C SER A 17 -13.79 -9.47 1.37
N ASN A 18 -14.39 -9.26 0.19
CA ASN A 18 -15.17 -10.27 -0.51
C ASN A 18 -14.27 -11.21 -1.32
N GLU A 19 -14.31 -12.51 -1.01
CA GLU A 19 -13.50 -13.53 -1.69
C GLU A 19 -13.75 -13.62 -3.19
N ASN A 20 -14.96 -13.38 -3.66
CA ASN A 20 -15.29 -13.39 -5.09
C ASN A 20 -14.61 -12.20 -5.79
N ILE A 21 -14.67 -11.00 -5.19
CA ILE A 21 -13.97 -9.82 -5.70
C ILE A 21 -12.46 -10.02 -5.63
N ALA A 22 -11.95 -10.68 -4.57
CA ALA A 22 -10.55 -11.02 -4.47
C ALA A 22 -10.09 -11.96 -5.60
N ARG A 23 -10.89 -12.96 -5.95
CA ARG A 23 -10.62 -13.84 -7.10
C ARG A 23 -10.68 -13.10 -8.43
N ASP A 24 -11.67 -12.25 -8.62
CA ASP A 24 -11.82 -11.43 -9.84
C ASP A 24 -10.73 -10.34 -9.94
N PHE A 25 -10.28 -9.79 -8.82
CA PHE A 25 -9.15 -8.86 -8.77
C PHE A 25 -7.84 -9.54 -9.15
N ILE A 26 -7.63 -10.81 -8.74
CA ILE A 26 -6.52 -11.65 -9.22
C ILE A 26 -6.64 -11.90 -10.72
N ALA A 27 -7.86 -11.99 -11.25
CA ALA A 27 -8.16 -12.20 -12.67
C ALA A 27 -8.23 -10.92 -13.53
N SER A 28 -7.97 -9.72 -12.95
CA SER A 28 -7.80 -8.41 -13.62
C SER A 28 -9.00 -7.80 -14.37
N LYS A 29 -10.18 -7.73 -13.77
CA LYS A 29 -11.24 -6.84 -14.28
C LYS A 29 -11.94 -6.12 -13.15
N ALA A 30 -11.95 -4.77 -13.21
CA ALA A 30 -12.82 -3.97 -12.36
C ALA A 30 -14.29 -4.24 -12.73
N PRO A 31 -15.20 -4.42 -11.74
CA PRO A 31 -16.63 -4.60 -12.05
C PRO A 31 -17.19 -3.33 -12.72
N ASP A 32 -18.07 -3.53 -13.71
CA ASP A 32 -18.78 -2.45 -14.40
C ASP A 32 -19.66 -1.66 -13.42
N ALA A 33 -19.74 -0.35 -13.59
CA ALA A 33 -20.53 0.54 -12.74
C ALA A 33 -22.06 0.17 -12.73
N SER A 34 -22.58 -0.37 -13.83
CA SER A 34 -23.96 -0.85 -13.92
C SER A 34 -24.25 -2.01 -12.97
N THR A 35 -23.30 -2.91 -12.77
CA THR A 35 -23.43 -4.07 -11.87
C THR A 35 -23.56 -3.65 -10.40
N ILE A 36 -22.90 -2.53 -10.02
CA ILE A 36 -22.96 -2.02 -8.65
C ILE A 36 -24.33 -1.37 -8.37
N GLU A 37 -24.92 -0.68 -9.34
CA GLU A 37 -26.26 -0.09 -9.20
C GLU A 37 -27.34 -1.17 -9.03
N ASP A 38 -27.25 -2.25 -9.80
CA ASP A 38 -28.14 -3.39 -9.70
C ASP A 38 -27.98 -4.14 -8.36
N GLU A 39 -26.75 -4.25 -7.84
CA GLU A 39 -26.49 -4.83 -6.52
C GLU A 39 -27.02 -3.95 -5.37
N ILE A 40 -26.90 -2.62 -5.46
CA ILE A 40 -27.46 -1.69 -4.46
C ILE A 40 -28.99 -1.81 -4.41
N ALA A 41 -29.63 -1.93 -5.57
CA ALA A 41 -31.07 -2.11 -5.67
C ALA A 41 -31.55 -3.45 -5.07
N ALA A 42 -30.73 -4.52 -5.22
CA ALA A 42 -31.07 -5.86 -4.76
C ALA A 42 -30.73 -6.14 -3.29
N LEU A 43 -29.65 -5.59 -2.76
CA LEU A 43 -29.06 -5.92 -1.45
C LEU A 43 -29.17 -4.79 -0.41
N GLY A 44 -29.41 -3.56 -0.84
CA GLY A 44 -29.34 -2.37 0.00
C GLY A 44 -27.94 -1.78 0.13
N ALA A 45 -27.86 -0.49 0.38
CA ALA A 45 -26.60 0.28 0.38
C ALA A 45 -25.58 -0.21 1.43
N ASP A 46 -26.04 -0.64 2.60
CA ASP A 46 -25.17 -1.09 3.69
C ASP A 46 -24.47 -2.41 3.35
N ALA A 47 -25.17 -3.37 2.72
CA ALA A 47 -24.60 -4.64 2.32
C ALA A 47 -23.59 -4.48 1.17
N VAL A 48 -23.79 -3.52 0.27
CA VAL A 48 -22.84 -3.22 -0.81
C VAL A 48 -21.62 -2.49 -0.26
N ALA A 49 -21.80 -1.59 0.72
CA ALA A 49 -20.70 -0.93 1.41
C ALA A 49 -19.80 -1.94 2.16
N GLU A 50 -20.39 -2.94 2.81
CA GLU A 50 -19.66 -4.01 3.50
C GLU A 50 -18.90 -4.91 2.50
N LYS A 51 -19.50 -5.25 1.36
CA LYS A 51 -18.82 -5.99 0.28
C LYS A 51 -17.66 -5.21 -0.35
N GLY A 52 -17.76 -3.89 -0.41
CA GLY A 52 -16.72 -2.98 -0.94
C GLY A 52 -15.61 -2.66 0.06
N LYS A 53 -15.67 -3.18 1.29
CA LYS A 53 -14.66 -2.97 2.32
C LYS A 53 -13.32 -3.56 1.89
N THR A 54 -12.25 -2.82 2.13
CA THR A 54 -10.89 -3.32 1.97
C THR A 54 -10.27 -3.63 3.31
N VAL A 55 -9.59 -4.77 3.39
CA VAL A 55 -9.01 -5.31 4.62
C VAL A 55 -7.49 -5.55 4.42
N PHE A 56 -6.82 -5.93 5.49
CA PHE A 56 -5.49 -6.52 5.39
C PHE A 56 -5.61 -8.03 5.15
N PRO A 57 -4.81 -8.61 4.24
CA PRO A 57 -4.64 -10.04 4.20
C PRO A 57 -4.09 -10.54 5.54
N ARG A 58 -4.40 -11.77 5.91
CA ARG A 58 -3.99 -12.34 7.20
C ARG A 58 -3.31 -13.69 7.01
N THR A 59 -2.34 -13.94 7.89
CA THR A 59 -1.73 -15.26 8.07
C THR A 59 -1.87 -15.63 9.54
N ASP A 60 -2.48 -16.77 9.82
CA ASP A 60 -2.77 -17.24 11.19
C ASP A 60 -3.48 -16.17 12.07
N GLY A 61 -4.37 -15.40 11.44
CA GLY A 61 -5.13 -14.32 12.08
C GLY A 61 -4.39 -12.98 12.18
N GLN A 62 -3.08 -12.95 11.94
CA GLN A 62 -2.28 -11.74 11.99
C GLN A 62 -2.33 -10.99 10.66
N PRO A 63 -2.65 -9.68 10.65
CA PRO A 63 -2.57 -8.85 9.46
C PRO A 63 -1.16 -8.78 8.90
N ILE A 64 -1.06 -8.79 7.58
CA ILE A 64 0.21 -8.75 6.87
C ILE A 64 0.21 -7.69 5.77
N LEU A 65 1.42 -7.31 5.34
CA LEU A 65 1.68 -6.71 4.04
C LEU A 65 2.45 -7.70 3.17
N TYR A 66 2.28 -7.59 1.86
CA TYR A 66 3.11 -8.36 0.93
C TYR A 66 4.36 -7.58 0.51
N ASP A 67 5.44 -8.30 0.24
CA ASP A 67 6.71 -7.78 -0.28
C ASP A 67 6.54 -6.86 -1.49
N TYR A 68 5.64 -7.21 -2.42
CA TYR A 68 5.38 -6.41 -3.62
C TYR A 68 4.77 -5.03 -3.31
N GLN A 69 4.13 -4.85 -2.14
CA GLN A 69 3.61 -3.55 -1.72
C GLN A 69 4.76 -2.60 -1.36
N ILE A 70 5.80 -3.12 -0.71
CA ILE A 70 7.04 -2.38 -0.43
C ILE A 70 7.80 -2.09 -1.72
N LYS A 71 7.93 -3.08 -2.63
CA LYS A 71 8.52 -2.86 -3.96
C LYS A 71 7.73 -1.84 -4.79
N GLY A 72 6.41 -1.83 -4.65
CA GLY A 72 5.52 -0.82 -5.24
C GLY A 72 5.82 0.59 -4.71
N PHE A 73 6.02 0.71 -3.41
CA PHE A 73 6.45 1.97 -2.78
C PHE A 73 7.83 2.40 -3.29
N PHE A 74 8.81 1.50 -3.37
CA PHE A 74 10.14 1.83 -3.92
C PHE A 74 10.07 2.36 -5.35
N LYS A 75 9.23 1.77 -6.20
CA LYS A 75 9.02 2.26 -7.58
C LYS A 75 8.39 3.65 -7.61
N ASP A 76 7.40 3.91 -6.75
CA ASP A 76 6.76 5.22 -6.64
C ASP A 76 7.77 6.26 -6.13
N ALA A 77 8.48 5.96 -5.05
CA ALA A 77 9.50 6.83 -4.47
C ALA A 77 10.61 7.16 -5.48
N CYS A 78 11.18 6.14 -6.12
CA CYS A 78 12.20 6.34 -7.15
C CYS A 78 11.69 7.19 -8.31
N GLY A 79 10.47 6.93 -8.81
CA GLY A 79 9.87 7.71 -9.90
C GLY A 79 9.65 9.18 -9.56
N MET A 80 9.34 9.49 -8.30
CA MET A 80 9.21 10.87 -7.83
C MET A 80 10.57 11.53 -7.62
N LEU A 81 11.48 10.86 -6.91
CA LEU A 81 12.82 11.37 -6.57
C LEU A 81 13.74 11.49 -7.80
N ALA A 82 13.49 10.72 -8.85
CA ALA A 82 14.20 10.86 -10.13
C ALA A 82 14.06 12.25 -10.77
N ARG A 83 13.04 13.01 -10.39
CA ARG A 83 12.83 14.40 -10.83
C ARG A 83 13.67 15.42 -10.07
N VAL A 84 14.34 14.99 -9.00
CA VAL A 84 15.19 15.83 -8.15
C VAL A 84 16.65 15.53 -8.47
N LYS A 85 17.31 16.42 -9.19
CA LYS A 85 18.68 16.20 -9.75
C LYS A 85 19.74 15.82 -8.72
N THR A 86 19.58 16.23 -7.47
CA THR A 86 20.51 15.93 -6.37
C THR A 86 20.33 14.53 -5.75
N LYS A 87 19.29 13.81 -6.15
CA LYS A 87 18.96 12.48 -5.61
C LYS A 87 19.60 11.37 -6.42
N LYS A 88 19.99 10.27 -5.74
CA LYS A 88 20.56 9.07 -6.40
C LYS A 88 19.59 8.46 -7.40
N SER A 89 18.31 8.51 -7.09
CA SER A 89 17.22 8.08 -7.98
C SER A 89 17.26 8.74 -9.36
N SER A 90 17.78 9.97 -9.48
CA SER A 90 17.87 10.70 -10.75
C SER A 90 18.85 10.06 -11.75
N ALA A 91 19.81 9.29 -11.27
CA ALA A 91 20.78 8.57 -12.09
C ALA A 91 20.32 7.16 -12.50
N LEU A 92 19.27 6.63 -11.87
CA LEU A 92 18.81 5.27 -12.11
C LEU A 92 17.94 5.19 -13.37
N LYS A 93 18.57 4.80 -14.49
CA LYS A 93 17.83 4.47 -15.73
C LYS A 93 17.14 3.12 -15.57
N ALA A 94 15.93 2.99 -16.16
CA ALA A 94 15.14 1.76 -16.10
C ALA A 94 14.90 1.22 -14.67
N TYR A 95 14.74 2.11 -13.69
CA TYR A 95 14.65 1.80 -12.26
C TYR A 95 13.63 0.70 -11.92
N LYS A 96 12.51 0.60 -12.68
CA LYS A 96 11.51 -0.45 -12.45
C LYS A 96 12.11 -1.86 -12.64
N LYS A 97 12.95 -2.06 -13.67
CA LYS A 97 13.63 -3.32 -13.91
C LYS A 97 14.68 -3.63 -12.84
N ILE A 98 15.39 -2.59 -12.37
CA ILE A 98 16.35 -2.71 -11.27
C ILE A 98 15.63 -3.15 -9.98
N ILE A 99 14.55 -2.46 -9.60
CA ILE A 99 13.79 -2.79 -8.39
C ILE A 99 13.17 -4.19 -8.49
N ASP A 100 12.65 -4.59 -9.65
CA ASP A 100 12.04 -5.90 -9.83
C ASP A 100 13.05 -7.05 -9.84
N GLY A 101 14.21 -6.84 -10.44
CA GLY A 101 15.18 -7.91 -10.70
C GLY A 101 16.39 -7.95 -9.78
N LEU A 102 16.74 -6.85 -9.09
CA LEU A 102 17.98 -6.74 -8.30
C LEU A 102 17.74 -6.38 -6.83
N ILE A 103 16.51 -5.99 -6.45
CA ILE A 103 16.14 -5.62 -5.09
C ILE A 103 14.96 -6.47 -4.65
N PHE A 104 15.16 -7.23 -3.57
CA PHE A 104 14.16 -8.13 -3.01
C PHE A 104 13.80 -7.70 -1.60
N VAL A 105 12.59 -8.01 -1.18
CA VAL A 105 12.09 -7.73 0.16
C VAL A 105 11.62 -9.04 0.77
N GLU A 106 12.10 -9.33 1.96
CA GLU A 106 11.76 -10.53 2.72
C GLU A 106 11.22 -10.15 4.12
N PRO A 107 10.33 -10.96 4.68
CA PRO A 107 9.66 -12.11 4.08
C PRO A 107 8.58 -11.69 3.06
N ARG A 108 8.11 -12.61 2.21
CA ARG A 108 7.03 -12.35 1.26
C ARG A 108 5.74 -11.89 1.94
N MET A 109 5.39 -12.52 3.05
CA MET A 109 4.27 -12.14 3.93
C MET A 109 4.86 -11.48 5.17
N ILE A 110 4.74 -10.17 5.25
CA ILE A 110 5.35 -9.32 6.28
C ILE A 110 4.34 -9.12 7.39
N PRO A 111 4.54 -9.69 8.59
CA PRO A 111 3.65 -9.49 9.72
C PRO A 111 3.65 -8.03 10.17
N ILE A 112 2.49 -7.53 10.57
CA ILE A 112 2.36 -6.18 11.13
C ILE A 112 2.26 -6.29 12.66
N GLU A 113 3.20 -5.68 13.36
CA GLU A 113 3.10 -5.47 14.80
C GLU A 113 2.17 -4.30 15.07
N ILE A 114 0.99 -4.59 15.64
CA ILE A 114 -0.07 -3.60 15.82
C ILE A 114 0.10 -2.90 17.15
N ASN A 115 0.08 -1.58 17.13
CA ASN A 115 0.07 -0.74 18.32
C ASN A 115 -1.36 -0.25 18.61
N GLY A 116 -2.17 -1.06 19.28
CA GLY A 116 -3.55 -0.76 19.62
C GLY A 116 -4.57 -1.67 18.93
N GLU A 117 -5.74 -1.15 18.63
CA GLU A 117 -6.84 -1.89 17.99
C GLU A 117 -6.94 -1.53 16.50
N ILE A 118 -7.35 -2.51 15.70
CA ILE A 118 -7.67 -2.28 14.28
C ILE A 118 -9.00 -1.54 14.20
N GLY A 119 -8.99 -0.38 13.56
CA GLY A 119 -10.15 0.45 13.33
C GLY A 119 -10.71 0.32 11.91
N GLU A 120 -11.63 1.22 11.61
CA GLU A 120 -12.22 1.38 10.28
C GLU A 120 -12.14 2.85 9.84
N CYS A 121 -11.77 3.05 8.58
CA CYS A 121 -11.74 4.36 7.95
C CYS A 121 -12.77 4.43 6.84
N GLN A 122 -13.82 5.22 7.07
CA GLN A 122 -14.82 5.55 6.07
C GLN A 122 -14.48 6.87 5.39
N ARG A 123 -14.56 6.91 4.07
CA ARG A 123 -14.28 8.13 3.30
C ARG A 123 -15.18 8.27 2.10
N PRO A 124 -15.70 9.47 1.80
CA PRO A 124 -16.42 9.72 0.57
C PRO A 124 -15.45 9.77 -0.61
N LEU A 125 -15.73 8.98 -1.64
CA LEU A 125 -15.09 9.07 -2.94
C LEU A 125 -16.03 9.83 -3.87
N ARG A 126 -15.54 10.90 -4.49
CA ARG A 126 -16.29 11.68 -5.47
C ARG A 126 -15.78 11.34 -6.86
N ALA A 127 -16.68 10.96 -7.75
CA ALA A 127 -16.40 10.73 -9.14
C ALA A 127 -17.29 11.63 -9.99
N GLN A 128 -16.67 12.38 -10.93
CA GLN A 128 -17.41 13.10 -11.94
C GLN A 128 -17.74 12.11 -13.06
N THR A 129 -19.02 11.86 -13.28
CA THR A 129 -19.48 10.99 -14.36
C THR A 129 -20.22 11.79 -15.42
N ALA A 130 -20.47 11.20 -16.59
CA ALA A 130 -21.26 11.83 -17.65
C ALA A 130 -22.71 12.16 -17.21
N GLN A 131 -23.18 11.54 -16.12
CA GLN A 131 -24.53 11.71 -15.55
C GLN A 131 -24.52 12.64 -14.32
N GLY A 132 -23.38 13.28 -13.99
CA GLY A 132 -23.21 14.17 -12.85
C GLY A 132 -22.22 13.65 -11.81
N GLU A 133 -22.12 14.37 -10.69
CA GLU A 133 -21.27 13.97 -9.58
C GLU A 133 -21.90 12.79 -8.81
N ARG A 134 -21.13 11.73 -8.61
CA ARG A 134 -21.52 10.58 -7.77
C ARG A 134 -20.61 10.50 -6.54
N ILE A 135 -21.20 10.22 -5.41
CA ILE A 135 -20.49 10.00 -4.15
C ILE A 135 -20.65 8.52 -3.78
N SER A 136 -19.54 7.83 -3.61
CA SER A 136 -19.46 6.47 -3.09
C SER A 136 -18.72 6.48 -1.76
N LEU A 137 -19.13 5.65 -0.81
CA LEU A 137 -18.40 5.46 0.44
C LEU A 137 -17.40 4.32 0.26
N ALA A 138 -16.12 4.62 0.49
CA ALA A 138 -15.09 3.61 0.63
C ALA A 138 -14.85 3.32 2.11
N ASN A 139 -14.88 2.04 2.48
CA ASN A 139 -14.58 1.58 3.82
C ASN A 139 -13.30 0.73 3.81
N SER A 140 -12.41 0.93 4.76
CA SER A 140 -11.15 0.20 4.85
C SER A 140 -10.83 -0.12 6.30
N GLU A 141 -10.30 -1.32 6.56
CA GLU A 141 -9.60 -1.57 7.82
C GLU A 141 -8.47 -0.57 7.98
N GLU A 142 -8.27 -0.11 9.20
CA GLU A 142 -7.24 0.85 9.55
C GLU A 142 -6.37 0.32 10.68
N ILE A 143 -5.08 0.13 10.41
CA ILE A 143 -4.06 -0.16 11.42
C ILE A 143 -3.55 1.16 11.97
N PRO A 144 -3.53 1.35 13.32
CA PRO A 144 -3.20 2.62 13.94
C PRO A 144 -1.74 3.01 13.75
N ALA A 145 -1.46 4.30 13.88
CA ALA A 145 -0.10 4.84 13.97
C ALA A 145 0.67 4.23 15.13
N GLY A 146 1.99 4.16 15.02
CA GLY A 146 2.87 3.47 15.97
C GLY A 146 3.01 1.98 15.72
N SER A 147 2.18 1.38 14.87
CA SER A 147 2.36 0.01 14.39
C SER A 147 3.61 -0.09 13.52
N SER A 148 4.21 -1.29 13.44
CA SER A 148 5.48 -1.46 12.73
C SER A 148 5.53 -2.75 11.91
N ILE A 149 6.48 -2.78 10.98
CA ILE A 149 6.87 -3.98 10.24
C ILE A 149 8.39 -4.09 10.23
N GLU A 150 8.90 -5.33 10.24
CA GLU A 150 10.31 -5.61 9.98
C GLU A 150 10.47 -6.31 8.64
N ILE A 151 11.43 -5.85 7.86
CA ILE A 151 11.75 -6.40 6.55
C ILE A 151 13.25 -6.52 6.37
N GLU A 152 13.66 -7.47 5.57
CA GLU A 152 15.01 -7.54 5.04
C GLU A 152 15.01 -7.12 3.57
N ILE A 153 15.87 -6.16 3.22
CA ILE A 153 16.07 -5.71 1.85
C ILE A 153 17.35 -6.31 1.34
N VAL A 154 17.21 -7.26 0.42
CA VAL A 154 18.32 -7.95 -0.26
C VAL A 154 18.61 -7.22 -1.57
N MET A 155 19.82 -6.73 -1.73
CA MET A 155 20.30 -6.04 -2.93
C MET A 155 21.42 -6.87 -3.56
N LEU A 156 21.26 -7.32 -4.81
CA LEU A 156 22.30 -8.10 -5.52
C LEU A 156 23.54 -7.26 -5.82
N ASP A 157 23.38 -5.94 -5.96
CA ASP A 157 24.47 -4.97 -6.01
C ASP A 157 24.24 -3.89 -4.95
N GLU A 158 24.65 -4.19 -3.71
CA GLU A 158 24.45 -3.29 -2.58
C GLU A 158 25.17 -1.96 -2.77
N LYS A 159 26.41 -1.98 -3.29
CA LYS A 159 27.20 -0.76 -3.50
C LYS A 159 26.51 0.21 -4.46
N ALA A 160 25.86 -0.31 -5.50
CA ALA A 160 25.18 0.51 -6.47
C ALA A 160 23.83 1.06 -5.99
N HIS A 161 23.12 0.32 -5.11
CA HIS A 161 21.71 0.59 -4.84
C HIS A 161 21.39 1.03 -3.43
N LYS A 162 22.26 0.78 -2.43
CA LYS A 162 22.00 1.08 -1.01
C LYS A 162 21.60 2.54 -0.75
N GLU A 163 22.33 3.49 -1.32
CA GLU A 163 22.04 4.90 -1.11
C GLU A 163 20.66 5.31 -1.69
N ALA A 164 20.30 4.74 -2.83
CA ALA A 164 18.98 4.98 -3.42
C ALA A 164 17.87 4.35 -2.58
N VAL A 165 18.06 3.15 -2.05
CA VAL A 165 17.10 2.49 -1.15
C VAL A 165 16.89 3.31 0.12
N LEU A 166 17.96 3.83 0.73
CA LEU A 166 17.87 4.71 1.90
C LEU A 166 17.12 6.01 1.58
N GLU A 167 17.32 6.60 0.39
CA GLU A 167 16.52 7.75 -0.06
C GLU A 167 15.03 7.42 -0.17
N TRP A 168 14.69 6.22 -0.66
CA TRP A 168 13.28 5.80 -0.77
C TRP A 168 12.66 5.59 0.61
N LEU A 169 13.37 4.96 1.53
CA LEU A 169 12.91 4.78 2.91
C LEU A 169 12.68 6.14 3.60
N GLU A 170 13.60 7.07 3.46
CA GLU A 170 13.43 8.44 3.99
C GLU A 170 12.22 9.15 3.37
N TYR A 171 11.94 8.91 2.09
CA TYR A 171 10.77 9.48 1.42
C TYR A 171 9.45 8.94 1.98
N GLY A 172 9.45 7.79 2.66
CA GLY A 172 8.30 7.21 3.33
C GLY A 172 7.66 8.13 4.36
N ARG A 173 8.45 8.99 4.99
CA ARG A 173 7.97 10.03 5.93
C ARG A 173 7.04 11.05 5.27
N LEU A 174 7.17 11.25 3.98
CA LEU A 174 6.38 12.23 3.21
C LEU A 174 5.26 11.56 2.40
N ARG A 175 5.51 10.35 1.89
CA ARG A 175 4.64 9.71 0.89
C ARG A 175 3.77 8.58 1.45
N GLY A 176 4.34 7.69 2.25
CA GLY A 176 3.65 6.53 2.83
C GLY A 176 3.38 5.37 1.86
N ILE A 177 2.78 4.30 2.39
CA ILE A 177 2.36 3.08 1.69
C ILE A 177 0.86 2.84 1.86
N GLY A 178 0.30 1.90 1.11
CA GLY A 178 -1.11 1.55 1.18
C GLY A 178 -2.01 2.49 0.39
N GLN A 179 -3.26 2.62 0.83
CA GLN A 179 -4.27 3.47 0.22
C GLN A 179 -4.26 4.90 0.78
N TRP A 180 -4.87 5.81 0.04
CA TRP A 180 -5.15 7.19 0.41
C TRP A 180 -3.91 7.99 0.89
N ARG A 181 -2.78 7.72 0.28
CA ARG A 181 -1.48 8.36 0.57
C ARG A 181 -1.49 9.88 0.39
N ASN A 182 -2.34 10.40 -0.50
CA ASN A 182 -2.46 11.85 -0.71
C ASN A 182 -3.06 12.58 0.51
N SER A 183 -3.78 11.86 1.39
CA SER A 183 -4.25 12.39 2.68
C SER A 183 -3.24 12.17 3.82
N GLY A 184 -2.07 11.64 3.53
CA GLY A 184 -1.01 11.37 4.51
C GLY A 184 -1.04 9.96 5.12
N LYS A 185 -2.01 9.11 4.76
CA LYS A 185 -2.09 7.75 5.31
C LYS A 185 -0.87 6.91 4.94
N GLY A 186 -0.45 6.05 5.88
CA GLY A 186 0.64 5.10 5.70
C GLY A 186 2.04 5.70 5.67
N ARG A 187 2.23 6.96 6.08
CA ARG A 187 3.57 7.55 6.26
C ARG A 187 4.31 6.83 7.37
N PHE A 188 5.62 6.68 7.21
CA PHE A 188 6.45 5.94 8.15
C PHE A 188 7.84 6.54 8.30
N THR A 189 8.48 6.23 9.41
CA THR A 189 9.93 6.35 9.62
C THR A 189 10.57 4.98 9.50
N TYR A 190 11.90 4.96 9.35
CA TYR A 190 12.64 3.70 9.33
C TYR A 190 13.84 3.74 10.28
N GLU A 191 14.22 2.56 10.73
CA GLU A 191 15.44 2.30 11.50
C GLU A 191 16.17 1.11 10.87
N VAL A 192 17.48 1.25 10.66
CA VAL A 192 18.31 0.13 10.19
C VAL A 192 18.72 -0.68 11.41
N LEU A 193 18.28 -1.94 11.47
CA LEU A 193 18.56 -2.86 12.56
C LEU A 193 19.88 -3.60 12.34
N GLU A 194 20.12 -4.05 11.10
CA GLU A 194 21.31 -4.75 10.68
C GLU A 194 21.70 -4.32 9.25
N ASN A 195 22.99 -4.12 9.03
CA ASN A 195 23.56 -3.71 7.75
C ASN A 195 23.91 -4.89 6.86
#